data_84d902ad200832830bf5a187b4fba38b
#
_entry.id   84d902ad200832830bf5a187b4fba38b
#
_cell.length_a   1.000
_cell.length_b   1.000
_cell.length_c   1.000
_cell.angle_alpha   90.00
_cell.angle_beta   90.00
_cell.angle_gamma   90.00
#
_symmetry.space_group_name_H-M   'P 1'
#
loop_
_entity.id
_entity.type
_entity.pdbx_description
1 polymer ?
#
loop_
_entity_poly.entity_id
_entity_poly.type
_entity_poly.pdbx_seq_one_letter_code
_entity_poly.pdbx_strand_id
1 'polypeptide(L)'
;MSEPPAGPRIEFEPHSDPALEAGVYANGLAIWHTLHEFTFDFFVSSQPPAEGRTAEGEVVIRAPHRQVARVRVPPTSVFDIIRTISQNLALYEQKFGPIHTPSTEVPLYPPEDPNADPPQRP
;
A
#
# COMPACT_ATOMS: atom_id res chain seq x y z
N MET A 1 1.21 48.60 -10.98
CA MET A 1 1.49 47.62 -12.04
C MET A 1 0.59 46.45 -11.83
N SER A 2 -0.35 46.21 -12.72
CA SER A 2 -1.20 45.03 -12.63
C SER A 2 -0.45 43.79 -13.13
N GLU A 3 -0.54 42.72 -12.41
CA GLU A 3 0.00 41.46 -12.87
C GLU A 3 -0.75 41.00 -14.12
N PRO A 4 -0.06 40.39 -15.08
CA PRO A 4 -0.78 39.82 -16.22
C PRO A 4 -1.80 38.78 -15.72
N PRO A 5 -2.94 38.65 -16.38
CA PRO A 5 -3.92 37.63 -15.98
C PRO A 5 -3.28 36.24 -16.03
N ALA A 6 -3.51 35.48 -15.00
CA ALA A 6 -3.07 34.09 -14.98
C ALA A 6 -3.71 33.36 -16.16
N GLY A 7 -2.95 32.47 -16.80
CA GLY A 7 -3.49 31.61 -17.83
C GLY A 7 -4.63 30.73 -17.29
N PRO A 8 -5.32 29.99 -18.15
CA PRO A 8 -6.41 29.15 -17.72
C PRO A 8 -5.93 28.10 -16.71
N ARG A 9 -6.70 27.93 -15.64
CA ARG A 9 -6.43 26.89 -14.64
C ARG A 9 -7.09 25.60 -15.09
N ILE A 10 -6.44 24.50 -14.75
CA ILE A 10 -7.04 23.18 -14.92
C ILE A 10 -7.77 22.85 -13.61
N GLU A 11 -9.06 22.66 -13.70
CA GLU A 11 -9.87 22.20 -12.57
C GLU A 11 -10.34 20.78 -12.85
N PHE A 12 -10.05 19.90 -11.93
CA PHE A 12 -10.49 18.52 -12.02
C PHE A 12 -11.86 18.40 -11.37
N GLU A 13 -12.84 17.98 -12.16
CA GLU A 13 -14.20 17.76 -11.69
C GLU A 13 -14.42 16.27 -11.51
N PRO A 14 -14.30 15.75 -10.27
CA PRO A 14 -14.51 14.32 -10.04
C PRO A 14 -15.98 13.95 -10.23
N HIS A 15 -16.21 12.92 -10.99
CA HIS A 15 -17.52 12.31 -11.17
C HIS A 15 -17.49 10.94 -10.55
N SER A 16 -18.36 10.70 -9.56
CA SER A 16 -18.43 9.42 -8.87
C SER A 16 -19.49 8.54 -9.52
N ASP A 17 -19.09 7.34 -9.90
CA ASP A 17 -20.04 6.31 -10.29
C ASP A 17 -20.68 5.73 -9.03
N PRO A 18 -22.02 5.74 -8.90
CA PRO A 18 -22.66 5.16 -7.72
C PRO A 18 -22.26 3.72 -7.42
N ALA A 19 -21.91 2.95 -8.45
CA ALA A 19 -21.43 1.57 -8.27
C ALA A 19 -20.08 1.48 -7.57
N LEU A 20 -19.29 2.56 -7.60
CA LEU A 20 -17.95 2.62 -6.98
C LEU A 20 -17.94 3.35 -5.64
N GLU A 21 -19.08 3.94 -5.25
CA GLU A 21 -19.15 4.81 -4.07
C GLU A 21 -18.77 4.09 -2.77
N ALA A 22 -19.21 2.85 -2.61
CA ALA A 22 -18.88 2.06 -1.43
C ALA A 22 -17.42 1.62 -1.38
N GLY A 23 -16.77 1.58 -2.54
CA GLY A 23 -15.39 1.12 -2.66
C GLY A 23 -15.23 -0.38 -2.43
N VAL A 24 -13.98 -0.80 -2.34
CA VAL A 24 -13.60 -2.18 -2.00
C VAL A 24 -12.67 -2.13 -0.82
N TYR A 25 -12.92 -2.99 0.15
CA TYR A 25 -12.00 -3.14 1.28
C TYR A 25 -10.79 -3.97 0.84
N ALA A 26 -9.61 -3.49 1.19
CA ALA A 26 -8.36 -4.20 0.97
C ALA A 26 -7.40 -3.94 2.13
N ASN A 27 -6.68 -4.95 2.55
CA ASN A 27 -5.67 -4.83 3.60
C ASN A 27 -4.30 -5.34 3.16
N GLY A 28 -4.13 -5.64 1.89
CA GLY A 28 -2.87 -6.04 1.31
C GLY A 28 -2.64 -5.36 -0.03
N LEU A 29 -1.38 -5.17 -0.37
CA LEU A 29 -0.97 -4.51 -1.60
C LEU A 29 0.30 -5.16 -2.13
N ALA A 30 0.28 -5.50 -3.42
CA ALA A 30 1.47 -5.87 -4.16
C ALA A 30 1.63 -4.92 -5.34
N ILE A 31 2.85 -4.51 -5.59
CA ILE A 31 3.16 -3.59 -6.68
C ILE A 31 4.21 -4.24 -7.58
N TRP A 32 3.97 -4.17 -8.86
CA TRP A 32 4.96 -4.56 -9.85
C TRP A 32 4.89 -3.58 -11.02
N HIS A 33 5.90 -3.61 -11.88
CA HIS A 33 5.99 -2.63 -12.94
C HIS A 33 6.62 -3.22 -14.20
N THR A 34 6.31 -2.56 -15.32
CA THR A 34 7.04 -2.67 -16.57
C THR A 34 7.65 -1.29 -16.88
N LEU A 35 8.29 -1.16 -18.01
CA LEU A 35 8.77 0.15 -18.48
C LEU A 35 7.61 1.16 -18.63
N HIS A 36 6.42 0.67 -18.92
CA HIS A 36 5.30 1.52 -19.34
C HIS A 36 4.27 1.78 -18.25
N GLU A 37 4.22 0.96 -17.19
CA GLU A 37 3.18 1.10 -16.18
C GLU A 37 3.58 0.46 -14.86
N PHE A 38 2.99 1.00 -13.78
CA PHE A 38 2.98 0.36 -12.48
C PHE A 38 1.61 -0.26 -12.24
N THR A 39 1.61 -1.44 -11.68
CA THR A 39 0.38 -2.17 -11.37
C THR A 39 0.27 -2.33 -9.86
N PHE A 40 -0.86 -1.86 -9.31
CA PHE A 40 -1.19 -2.00 -7.89
C PHE A 40 -2.26 -3.07 -7.77
N ASP A 41 -1.90 -4.18 -7.16
CA ASP A 41 -2.84 -5.27 -6.89
C ASP A 41 -3.23 -5.22 -5.42
N PHE A 42 -4.51 -5.02 -5.16
CA PHE A 42 -5.07 -4.95 -3.82
C PHE A 42 -5.68 -6.28 -3.44
N PHE A 43 -5.41 -6.70 -2.21
CA PHE A 43 -5.83 -8.00 -1.69
C PHE A 43 -6.56 -7.84 -0.38
N VAL A 44 -7.39 -8.82 -0.07
CA VAL A 44 -8.00 -8.95 1.24
C VAL A 44 -7.68 -10.34 1.80
N SER A 45 -7.42 -10.40 3.10
CA SER A 45 -7.27 -11.66 3.78
C SER A 45 -8.59 -12.41 3.72
N SER A 46 -8.64 -13.52 3.01
CA SER A 46 -9.86 -14.27 2.75
C SER A 46 -10.17 -15.32 3.80
N GLN A 47 -9.16 -15.76 4.53
CA GLN A 47 -9.28 -16.76 5.58
C GLN A 47 -8.23 -16.49 6.65
N PRO A 48 -8.44 -16.97 7.89
CA PRO A 48 -7.41 -16.87 8.91
C PRO A 48 -6.14 -17.59 8.49
N PRO A 49 -4.95 -17.09 8.91
CA PRO A 49 -3.71 -17.81 8.68
C PRO A 49 -3.77 -19.20 9.29
N ALA A 50 -3.24 -20.19 8.58
CA ALA A 50 -3.23 -21.57 9.01
C ALA A 50 -1.87 -22.18 8.77
N GLU A 51 -1.49 -23.12 9.66
CA GLU A 51 -0.28 -23.88 9.52
C GLU A 51 -0.38 -24.83 8.33
N GLY A 52 0.69 -24.92 7.56
CA GLY A 52 0.80 -25.85 6.45
C GLY A 52 2.23 -26.34 6.32
N ARG A 53 2.45 -27.20 5.32
CA ARG A 53 3.77 -27.74 5.04
C ARG A 53 4.10 -27.59 3.57
N THR A 54 5.37 -27.29 3.27
CA THR A 54 5.89 -27.32 1.91
C THR A 54 6.11 -28.76 1.46
N ALA A 55 6.41 -28.92 0.16
CA ALA A 55 6.75 -30.22 -0.40
C ALA A 55 7.98 -30.84 0.29
N GLU A 56 8.88 -30.01 0.80
CA GLU A 56 10.09 -30.42 1.53
C GLU A 56 9.81 -30.69 3.00
N GLY A 57 8.58 -30.52 3.46
CA GLY A 57 8.19 -30.78 4.84
C GLY A 57 8.39 -29.63 5.80
N GLU A 58 8.79 -28.45 5.32
CA GLU A 58 8.91 -27.25 6.15
C GLU A 58 7.54 -26.79 6.63
N VAL A 59 7.46 -26.40 7.90
CA VAL A 59 6.27 -25.78 8.46
C VAL A 59 6.21 -24.33 8.00
N VAL A 60 5.10 -23.94 7.41
CA VAL A 60 4.84 -22.56 6.96
C VAL A 60 3.47 -22.12 7.45
N ILE A 61 3.31 -20.83 7.64
CA ILE A 61 1.99 -20.25 7.90
C ILE A 61 1.48 -19.71 6.59
N ARG A 62 0.35 -20.20 6.14
CA ARG A 62 -0.31 -19.77 4.92
C ARG A 62 -1.40 -18.80 5.27
N ALA A 63 -1.34 -17.63 4.64
CA ALA A 63 -2.32 -16.57 4.81
C ALA A 63 -2.96 -16.29 3.46
N PRO A 64 -4.09 -16.95 3.14
CA PRO A 64 -4.73 -16.77 1.85
C PRO A 64 -5.20 -15.33 1.65
N HIS A 65 -4.89 -14.78 0.50
CA HIS A 65 -5.30 -13.45 0.09
C HIS A 65 -6.05 -13.54 -1.24
N ARG A 66 -7.16 -12.85 -1.32
CA ARG A 66 -7.93 -12.76 -2.56
C ARG A 66 -7.73 -11.38 -3.16
N GLN A 67 -7.41 -11.33 -4.45
CA GLN A 67 -7.33 -10.07 -5.17
C GLN A 67 -8.72 -9.45 -5.31
N VAL A 68 -8.84 -8.18 -4.95
CA VAL A 68 -10.11 -7.46 -5.02
C VAL A 68 -10.10 -6.32 -6.02
N ALA A 69 -8.93 -5.82 -6.37
CA ALA A 69 -8.81 -4.74 -7.35
C ALA A 69 -7.42 -4.72 -7.97
N ARG A 70 -7.35 -4.15 -9.15
CA ARG A 70 -6.09 -3.86 -9.83
C ARG A 70 -6.18 -2.48 -10.43
N VAL A 71 -5.18 -1.66 -10.18
CA VAL A 71 -5.08 -0.31 -10.74
C VAL A 71 -3.74 -0.18 -11.45
N ARG A 72 -3.78 0.24 -12.70
CA ARG A 72 -2.58 0.50 -13.50
C ARG A 72 -2.41 1.98 -13.67
N VAL A 73 -1.19 2.45 -13.44
CA VAL A 73 -0.87 3.87 -13.56
C VAL A 73 0.39 4.06 -14.40
N PRO A 74 0.49 5.15 -15.15
CA PRO A 74 1.73 5.46 -15.86
C PRO A 74 2.84 5.79 -14.84
N PRO A 75 4.12 5.52 -15.15
CA PRO A 75 5.21 5.82 -14.24
C PRO A 75 5.26 7.28 -13.81
N THR A 76 4.81 8.19 -14.67
CA THR A 76 4.79 9.63 -14.39
C THR A 76 3.85 10.03 -13.25
N SER A 77 2.89 9.17 -12.90
CA SER A 77 1.93 9.45 -11.82
C SER A 77 2.38 8.92 -10.46
N VAL A 78 3.44 8.13 -10.40
CA VAL A 78 3.82 7.41 -9.17
C VAL A 78 4.26 8.38 -8.07
N PHE A 79 5.05 9.41 -8.41
CA PHE A 79 5.46 10.40 -7.43
C PHE A 79 4.29 11.17 -6.83
N ASP A 80 3.29 11.50 -7.65
CA ASP A 80 2.08 12.17 -7.16
C ASP A 80 1.28 11.28 -6.22
N ILE A 81 1.21 9.99 -6.52
CA ILE A 81 0.55 9.01 -5.66
C ILE A 81 1.25 8.94 -4.30
N ILE A 82 2.58 8.81 -4.29
CA ILE A 82 3.37 8.77 -3.06
C ILE A 82 3.15 10.03 -2.23
N ARG A 83 3.24 11.18 -2.88
CA ARG A 83 3.06 12.47 -2.21
C ARG A 83 1.65 12.61 -1.63
N THR A 84 0.63 12.24 -2.38
CA THR A 84 -0.76 12.30 -1.93
C THR A 84 -1.00 11.40 -0.72
N ILE A 85 -0.48 10.18 -0.75
CA ILE A 85 -0.57 9.26 0.39
C ILE A 85 0.15 9.85 1.60
N SER A 86 1.37 10.35 1.41
CA SER A 86 2.17 10.91 2.50
C SER A 86 1.51 12.12 3.14
N GLN A 87 0.93 13.01 2.34
CA GLN A 87 0.20 14.19 2.83
C GLN A 87 -1.02 13.79 3.65
N ASN A 88 -1.79 12.84 3.15
CA ASN A 88 -2.98 12.38 3.87
C ASN A 88 -2.63 11.62 5.13
N LEU A 89 -1.56 10.84 5.12
CA LEU A 89 -1.07 10.17 6.32
C LEU A 89 -0.68 11.19 7.40
N ALA A 90 0.02 12.26 7.02
CA ALA A 90 0.39 13.31 7.96
C ALA A 90 -0.84 14.00 8.56
N LEU A 91 -1.84 14.29 7.73
CA LEU A 91 -3.09 14.89 8.20
C LEU A 91 -3.85 13.98 9.15
N TYR A 92 -3.88 12.69 8.85
CA TYR A 92 -4.49 11.69 9.71
C TYR A 92 -3.80 11.66 11.08
N GLU A 93 -2.48 11.58 11.10
CA GLU A 93 -1.71 11.50 12.34
C GLU A 93 -1.81 12.77 13.18
N GLN A 94 -1.92 13.94 12.55
CA GLN A 94 -2.17 15.20 13.28
C GLN A 94 -3.50 15.19 13.99
N LYS A 95 -4.52 14.57 13.37
CA LYS A 95 -5.89 14.57 13.90
C LYS A 95 -6.12 13.45 14.90
N PHE A 96 -5.58 12.26 14.64
CA PHE A 96 -5.90 11.05 15.38
C PHE A 96 -4.69 10.44 16.12
N GLY A 97 -3.50 11.00 15.92
CA GLY A 97 -2.27 10.46 16.50
C GLY A 97 -1.59 9.41 15.61
N PRO A 98 -0.42 8.93 16.02
CA PRO A 98 0.36 7.98 15.23
C PRO A 98 -0.39 6.69 14.97
N ILE A 99 -0.17 6.13 13.80
CA ILE A 99 -0.73 4.83 13.44
C ILE A 99 0.14 3.73 14.04
N HIS A 100 -0.49 2.86 14.81
CA HIS A 100 0.17 1.67 15.35
C HIS A 100 -0.09 0.50 14.42
N THR A 101 0.99 -0.10 13.90
CA THR A 101 0.88 -1.23 12.99
C THR A 101 1.06 -2.53 13.74
N PRO A 102 0.26 -3.57 13.43
CA PRO A 102 0.44 -4.89 14.03
C PRO A 102 1.82 -5.51 13.81
N SER A 103 2.53 -5.04 12.78
CA SER A 103 3.88 -5.51 12.47
C SER A 103 4.91 -5.22 13.56
N THR A 104 4.61 -4.32 14.52
CA THR A 104 5.45 -4.11 15.68
C THR A 104 5.30 -5.19 16.74
N GLU A 105 4.20 -5.93 16.70
CA GLU A 105 3.88 -6.99 17.66
C GLU A 105 4.26 -8.36 17.14
N VAL A 106 4.25 -8.55 15.83
CA VAL A 106 4.63 -9.81 15.17
C VAL A 106 5.85 -9.52 14.30
N PRO A 107 7.03 -9.99 14.68
CA PRO A 107 8.21 -9.77 13.86
C PRO A 107 8.02 -10.43 12.49
N LEU A 108 8.19 -9.66 11.43
CA LEU A 108 8.13 -10.15 10.04
C LEU A 108 9.35 -11.01 9.67
N TYR A 109 10.35 -11.00 10.54
CA TYR A 109 11.59 -11.76 10.38
C TYR A 109 11.72 -12.74 11.54
N PRO A 110 12.45 -13.84 11.34
CA PRO A 110 12.75 -14.70 12.47
C PRO A 110 13.37 -13.88 13.60
N PRO A 111 13.09 -14.26 14.86
CA PRO A 111 13.64 -13.54 16.00
C PRO A 111 15.15 -13.45 15.86
N GLU A 112 15.70 -12.26 16.10
CA GLU A 112 17.13 -12.05 16.03
C GLU A 112 17.81 -13.02 16.99
N ASP A 113 18.77 -13.75 16.48
CA ASP A 113 19.69 -14.51 17.31
C ASP A 113 20.49 -13.50 18.14
N PRO A 114 20.43 -13.53 19.48
CA PRO A 114 21.18 -12.58 20.28
C PRO A 114 22.70 -12.66 20.04
N ASN A 115 23.17 -13.73 19.40
CA ASN A 115 24.57 -13.92 19.04
C ASN A 115 24.87 -13.60 17.58
N ALA A 116 23.86 -13.21 16.81
CA ALA A 116 24.05 -12.84 15.42
C ALA A 116 24.52 -11.37 15.31
N ASP A 117 25.30 -11.09 14.27
CA ASP A 117 25.68 -9.71 13.97
C ASP A 117 24.42 -8.89 13.66
N PRO A 118 24.35 -7.63 14.08
CA PRO A 118 23.21 -6.79 13.77
C PRO A 118 23.03 -6.65 12.26
N PRO A 119 21.76 -6.67 11.78
CA PRO A 119 21.52 -6.52 10.35
C PRO A 119 22.06 -5.17 9.88
N GLN A 120 22.85 -5.20 8.81
CA GLN A 120 23.34 -3.99 8.20
C GLN A 120 22.17 -3.30 7.50
N ARG A 121 21.90 -2.07 7.90
CA ARG A 121 20.92 -1.25 7.23
C ARG A 121 21.49 -0.77 5.91
N PRO A 122 20.70 -0.80 4.83
CA PRO A 122 21.13 -0.23 3.56
C PRO A 122 21.34 1.29 3.65
#